data_d689142072308533fe9e5fdb3a2e515c
#
_entry.id   d689142072308533fe9e5fdb3a2e515c
#
_cell.length_a   1.000
_cell.length_b   1.000
_cell.length_c   1.000
_cell.angle_alpha   90.00
_cell.angle_beta   90.00
_cell.angle_gamma   90.00
#
_symmetry.space_group_name_H-M   'P 1'
#
loop_
_entity.id
_entity.type
_entity.pdbx_description
1 polymer ?
#
loop_
_entity_poly.entity_id
_entity_poly.type
_entity_poly.pdbx_seq_one_letter_code
_entity_poly.pdbx_strand_id
1 'polypeptide(L)'
;GRSPFKRLIYPVPESAGLGVHLTLDLAGEARFGPDVEWVDAPGYQVDPARATAFYPAVRRYWPDLPDGALVPAYAGIRPKIHGPHQPAADFMLLGPQAHGVPGLVQLFGIESPGLTSCLALADAVREALG
;
A
#
# COMPACT_ATOMS: atom_id res chain seq x y z
N GLY A 1 -5.86 9.46 20.65
CA GLY A 1 -5.72 10.86 21.12
C GLY A 1 -5.67 11.81 19.93
N ARG A 2 -5.91 13.09 20.19
CA ARG A 2 -5.96 14.09 19.11
C ARG A 2 -4.55 14.26 18.49
N SER A 3 -4.45 14.13 17.17
CA SER A 3 -3.20 14.33 16.44
C SER A 3 -2.65 15.75 16.66
N PRO A 4 -1.35 15.93 16.91
CA PRO A 4 -0.73 17.26 16.92
C PRO A 4 -0.59 17.83 15.49
N PHE A 5 -0.79 17.02 14.46
CA PHE A 5 -0.65 17.39 13.07
C PHE A 5 -2.00 17.67 12.41
N LYS A 6 -2.01 18.64 11.51
CA LYS A 6 -3.16 19.01 10.67
C LYS A 6 -2.96 18.64 9.21
N ARG A 7 -1.85 17.98 8.88
CA ARG A 7 -1.45 17.59 7.52
C ARG A 7 -0.85 16.21 7.55
N LEU A 8 -0.84 15.55 6.38
CA LEU A 8 -0.17 14.29 6.15
C LEU A 8 1.35 14.50 6.25
N ILE A 9 2.07 13.49 6.76
CA ILE A 9 3.54 13.48 6.79
C ILE A 9 4.03 12.24 6.09
N TYR A 10 4.83 12.46 5.06
CA TYR A 10 5.47 11.41 4.28
C TYR A 10 6.98 11.57 4.43
N PRO A 11 7.64 10.76 5.25
CA PRO A 11 9.09 10.74 5.34
C PRO A 11 9.71 10.45 3.97
N VAL A 12 10.94 10.92 3.78
CA VAL A 12 11.71 10.57 2.59
C VAL A 12 11.89 9.04 2.56
N PRO A 13 11.64 8.39 1.41
CA PRO A 13 11.82 6.94 1.28
C PRO A 13 13.23 6.52 1.66
N GLU A 14 13.35 5.44 2.43
CA GLU A 14 14.62 4.80 2.78
C GLU A 14 14.82 3.56 1.90
N SER A 15 16.04 3.06 1.83
CA SER A 15 16.40 1.90 1.00
C SER A 15 15.58 0.63 1.30
N ALA A 16 14.95 0.55 2.46
CA ALA A 16 14.12 -0.57 2.91
C ALA A 16 12.60 -0.37 2.74
N GLY A 17 12.13 0.78 2.23
CA GLY A 17 10.70 1.03 2.04
C GLY A 17 10.28 2.49 2.10
N LEU A 18 8.96 2.73 2.05
CA LEU A 18 8.37 4.08 2.00
C LEU A 18 8.43 4.84 3.35
N GLY A 19 8.94 4.21 4.41
CA GLY A 19 8.85 4.75 5.76
C GLY A 19 7.44 4.70 6.35
N VAL A 20 7.30 5.02 7.62
CA VAL A 20 6.01 5.09 8.30
C VAL A 20 5.40 6.47 8.09
N HIS A 21 4.36 6.53 7.27
CA HIS A 21 3.62 7.77 7.01
C HIS A 21 2.68 8.10 8.18
N LEU A 22 2.38 9.38 8.34
CA LEU A 22 1.23 9.83 9.11
C LEU A 22 0.13 10.27 8.15
N THR A 23 -1.04 9.67 8.30
CA THR A 23 -2.27 10.11 7.65
C THR A 23 -3.29 10.54 8.69
N LEU A 24 -4.27 11.33 8.29
CA LEU A 24 -5.36 11.76 9.14
C LEU A 24 -6.67 11.19 8.58
N ASP A 25 -7.49 10.64 9.44
CA ASP A 25 -8.85 10.28 9.06
C ASP A 25 -9.79 11.50 9.07
N LEU A 26 -11.05 11.28 8.71
CA LEU A 26 -12.05 12.36 8.64
C LEU A 26 -12.38 12.96 10.01
N ALA A 27 -12.08 12.27 11.11
CA ALA A 27 -12.21 12.77 12.47
C ALA A 27 -10.95 13.54 12.93
N GLY A 28 -9.89 13.55 12.12
CA GLY A 28 -8.61 14.17 12.44
C GLY A 28 -7.73 13.33 13.35
N GLU A 29 -8.00 12.03 13.47
CA GLU A 29 -7.15 11.10 14.20
C GLU A 29 -5.95 10.67 13.35
N ALA A 30 -4.80 10.57 14.01
CA ALA A 30 -3.57 10.15 13.36
C ALA A 30 -3.55 8.63 13.13
N ARG A 31 -3.19 8.22 11.91
CA ARG A 31 -2.91 6.84 11.54
C ARG A 31 -1.50 6.72 11.00
N PHE A 32 -0.81 5.69 11.43
CA PHE A 32 0.58 5.42 11.06
C PHE A 32 0.68 4.14 10.25
N GLY A 33 1.48 4.18 9.19
CA GLY A 33 1.69 3.05 8.31
C GLY A 33 2.12 3.45 6.90
N PRO A 34 2.23 2.47 6.03
CA PRO A 34 2.12 1.03 6.31
C PRO A 34 3.41 0.45 6.90
N ASP A 35 3.32 -0.75 7.46
CA ASP A 35 4.38 -1.72 7.38
C ASP A 35 3.91 -2.86 6.46
N VAL A 36 4.83 -3.68 6.00
CA VAL A 36 4.53 -4.75 5.05
C VAL A 36 5.29 -6.02 5.40
N GLU A 37 4.67 -7.16 5.12
CA GLU A 37 5.33 -8.47 5.16
C GLU A 37 4.75 -9.37 4.09
N TRP A 38 5.57 -10.30 3.61
CA TRP A 38 5.12 -11.37 2.75
C TRP A 38 4.46 -12.46 3.58
N VAL A 39 3.32 -12.95 3.12
CA VAL A 39 2.56 -14.00 3.80
C VAL A 39 2.18 -15.10 2.81
N ASP A 40 2.20 -16.35 3.27
CA ASP A 40 1.80 -17.50 2.46
C ASP A 40 0.27 -17.68 2.44
N ALA A 41 -0.39 -17.22 3.50
CA ALA A 41 -1.84 -17.29 3.61
C ALA A 41 -2.43 -15.91 3.97
N PRO A 42 -3.53 -15.51 3.32
CA PRO A 42 -4.21 -14.25 3.64
C PRO A 42 -4.70 -14.19 5.08
N GLY A 43 -4.43 -13.08 5.76
CA GLY A 43 -4.92 -12.78 7.09
C GLY A 43 -5.08 -11.28 7.29
N TYR A 44 -6.12 -10.88 8.02
CA TYR A 44 -6.45 -9.46 8.25
C TYR A 44 -6.22 -9.01 9.69
N GLN A 45 -5.70 -9.90 10.52
CA GLN A 45 -5.40 -9.57 11.91
C GLN A 45 -4.09 -8.81 12.00
N VAL A 46 -4.09 -7.74 12.77
CA VAL A 46 -2.88 -6.96 13.05
C VAL A 46 -2.27 -7.48 14.34
N ASP A 47 -1.04 -7.96 14.29
CA ASP A 47 -0.27 -8.29 15.49
C ASP A 47 0.10 -6.98 16.25
N PRO A 48 -0.37 -6.81 17.49
CA PRO A 48 -0.04 -5.64 18.30
C PRO A 48 1.46 -5.44 18.52
N ALA A 49 2.26 -6.50 18.50
CA ALA A 49 3.72 -6.43 18.69
C ALA A 49 4.43 -5.64 17.58
N ARG A 50 3.81 -5.55 16.39
CA ARG A 50 4.32 -4.76 15.26
C ARG A 50 4.45 -3.27 15.57
N ALA A 51 3.66 -2.75 16.51
CA ALA A 51 3.74 -1.36 16.97
C ALA A 51 5.15 -0.98 17.45
N THR A 52 5.92 -1.94 17.96
CA THR A 52 7.29 -1.71 18.46
C THR A 52 8.19 -1.07 17.40
N ALA A 53 8.06 -1.51 16.14
CA ALA A 53 8.86 -0.96 15.04
C ALA A 53 8.40 0.45 14.61
N PHE A 54 7.15 0.82 14.89
CA PHE A 54 6.60 2.13 14.52
C PHE A 54 7.11 3.25 15.42
N TYR A 55 7.31 3.00 16.73
CA TYR A 55 7.75 4.04 17.67
C TYR A 55 9.02 4.78 17.23
N PRO A 56 10.15 4.11 16.94
CA PRO A 56 11.35 4.81 16.51
C PRO A 56 11.15 5.57 15.19
N ALA A 57 10.40 5.02 14.25
CA ALA A 57 10.13 5.66 12.96
C ALA A 57 9.27 6.94 13.13
N VAL A 58 8.19 6.85 13.90
CA VAL A 58 7.29 7.99 14.15
C VAL A 58 7.96 9.06 14.98
N ARG A 59 8.76 8.70 15.99
CA ARG A 59 9.47 9.65 16.86
C ARG A 59 10.53 10.49 16.13
N ARG A 60 10.90 10.13 14.92
CA ARG A 60 11.75 11.00 14.07
C ARG A 60 11.08 12.32 13.71
N TYR A 61 9.74 12.34 13.60
CA TYR A 61 8.97 13.54 13.30
C TYR A 61 7.95 13.91 14.39
N TRP A 62 7.70 13.02 15.35
CA TRP A 62 6.90 13.26 16.55
C TRP A 62 7.61 12.69 17.80
N PRO A 63 8.64 13.39 18.30
CA PRO A 63 9.41 12.92 19.45
C PRO A 63 8.57 12.64 20.71
N ASP A 64 7.50 13.41 20.89
CA ASP A 64 6.62 13.32 22.06
C ASP A 64 5.55 12.21 21.97
N LEU A 65 5.63 11.29 20.99
CA LEU A 65 4.70 10.17 20.91
C LEU A 65 4.80 9.31 22.19
N PRO A 66 3.71 9.25 23.01
CA PRO A 66 3.74 8.50 24.25
C PRO A 66 3.90 6.99 24.04
N ASP A 67 4.55 6.30 24.97
CA ASP A 67 4.56 4.85 25.00
C ASP A 67 3.13 4.30 25.18
N GLY A 68 2.83 3.19 24.50
CA GLY A 68 1.52 2.57 24.55
C GLY A 68 0.40 3.32 23.80
N ALA A 69 0.72 4.43 23.10
CA ALA A 69 -0.30 5.21 22.39
C ALA A 69 -0.75 4.59 21.05
N LEU A 70 0.07 3.73 20.46
CA LEU A 70 -0.27 3.08 19.19
C LEU A 70 -1.15 1.86 19.45
N VAL A 71 -2.26 1.81 18.72
CA VAL A 71 -3.20 0.69 18.75
C VAL A 71 -3.37 0.12 17.34
N PRO A 72 -3.57 -1.21 17.19
CA PRO A 72 -3.85 -1.80 15.89
C PRO A 72 -5.06 -1.16 15.23
N ALA A 73 -4.98 -0.88 13.94
CA ALA A 73 -6.10 -0.37 13.15
C ALA A 73 -6.64 -1.45 12.21
N TYR A 74 -5.97 -1.69 11.08
CA TYR A 74 -6.39 -2.70 10.11
C TYR A 74 -5.20 -3.17 9.28
N ALA A 75 -5.35 -4.32 8.66
CA ALA A 75 -4.46 -4.82 7.63
C ALA A 75 -5.21 -4.97 6.31
N GLY A 76 -4.48 -4.86 5.21
CA GLY A 76 -4.95 -5.19 3.87
C GLY A 76 -4.03 -6.19 3.22
N ILE A 77 -4.52 -6.88 2.19
CA ILE A 77 -3.71 -7.80 1.40
C ILE A 77 -3.50 -7.19 0.02
N ARG A 78 -2.25 -7.07 -0.34
CA ARG A 78 -1.86 -6.62 -1.67
C ARG A 78 -1.32 -7.81 -2.44
N PRO A 79 -2.11 -8.36 -3.39
CA PRO A 79 -1.63 -9.46 -4.23
C PRO A 79 -0.47 -8.98 -5.10
N LYS A 80 0.58 -9.80 -5.18
CA LYS A 80 1.77 -9.53 -5.98
C LYS A 80 1.90 -10.58 -7.08
N ILE A 81 2.33 -10.15 -8.27
CA ILE A 81 2.61 -11.04 -9.41
C ILE A 81 4.10 -11.42 -9.50
N HIS A 82 4.87 -11.02 -8.50
CA HIS A 82 6.30 -11.37 -8.36
C HIS A 82 6.56 -11.88 -6.94
N GLY A 83 7.63 -12.63 -6.75
CA GLY A 83 8.04 -13.12 -5.43
C GLY A 83 8.81 -12.07 -4.60
N PRO A 84 9.06 -12.37 -3.30
CA PRO A 84 9.69 -11.43 -2.36
C PRO A 84 11.12 -11.00 -2.74
N HIS A 85 11.83 -11.82 -3.52
CA HIS A 85 13.21 -11.58 -3.93
C HIS A 85 13.34 -11.17 -5.41
N GLN A 86 12.23 -10.92 -6.07
CA GLN A 86 12.20 -10.48 -7.45
C GLN A 86 12.00 -8.96 -7.53
N PRO A 87 12.46 -8.31 -8.59
CA PRO A 87 12.14 -6.91 -8.84
C PRO A 87 10.63 -6.68 -8.88
N ALA A 88 10.20 -5.49 -8.48
CA ALA A 88 8.80 -5.10 -8.60
C ALA A 88 8.34 -5.23 -10.06
N ALA A 89 7.23 -5.92 -10.28
CA ALA A 89 6.64 -6.04 -11.59
C ALA A 89 5.83 -4.78 -11.92
N ASP A 90 5.80 -4.43 -13.20
CA ASP A 90 4.92 -3.39 -13.72
C ASP A 90 3.50 -3.92 -13.94
N PHE A 91 2.57 -3.05 -14.25
CA PHE A 91 1.21 -3.40 -14.63
C PHE A 91 1.23 -4.32 -15.85
N MET A 92 0.45 -5.38 -15.78
CA MET A 92 0.34 -6.36 -16.86
C MET A 92 -1.08 -6.31 -17.43
N LEU A 93 -1.19 -5.99 -18.72
CA LEU A 93 -2.43 -6.00 -19.46
C LEU A 93 -2.32 -7.05 -20.56
N LEU A 94 -3.13 -8.09 -20.50
CA LEU A 94 -3.15 -9.21 -21.43
C LEU A 94 -4.46 -9.23 -22.20
N GLY A 95 -4.40 -8.91 -23.47
CA GLY A 95 -5.55 -8.97 -24.38
C GLY A 95 -5.67 -10.30 -25.10
N PRO A 96 -6.67 -10.44 -26.02
CA PRO A 96 -6.92 -11.65 -26.80
C PRO A 96 -5.72 -12.18 -27.55
N GLN A 97 -4.82 -11.31 -27.97
CA GLN A 97 -3.60 -11.69 -28.68
C GLN A 97 -2.60 -12.45 -27.79
N ALA A 98 -2.64 -12.24 -26.47
CA ALA A 98 -1.73 -12.90 -25.54
C ALA A 98 -2.21 -14.30 -25.11
N HIS A 99 -3.53 -14.53 -25.01
CA HIS A 99 -4.08 -15.76 -24.46
C HIS A 99 -5.11 -16.44 -25.38
N GLY A 100 -5.44 -15.85 -26.55
CA GLY A 100 -6.30 -16.46 -27.56
C GLY A 100 -7.80 -16.47 -27.24
N VAL A 101 -8.26 -15.78 -26.18
CA VAL A 101 -9.68 -15.74 -25.80
C VAL A 101 -10.28 -14.41 -26.28
N PRO A 102 -11.18 -14.43 -27.29
CA PRO A 102 -11.81 -13.21 -27.80
C PRO A 102 -12.63 -12.50 -26.71
N GLY A 103 -12.58 -11.16 -26.67
CA GLY A 103 -13.39 -10.36 -25.76
C GLY A 103 -12.95 -10.37 -24.29
N LEU A 104 -11.81 -11.03 -23.97
CA LEU A 104 -11.25 -11.02 -22.62
C LEU A 104 -10.01 -10.14 -22.56
N VAL A 105 -9.93 -9.27 -21.54
CA VAL A 105 -8.71 -8.58 -21.16
C VAL A 105 -8.46 -8.82 -19.67
N GLN A 106 -7.25 -9.25 -19.35
CA GLN A 106 -6.82 -9.51 -17.98
C GLN A 106 -5.87 -8.41 -17.51
N LEU A 107 -6.07 -7.94 -16.28
CA LEU A 107 -5.24 -6.92 -15.62
C LEU A 107 -4.63 -7.52 -14.38
N PHE A 108 -3.29 -7.51 -14.29
CA PHE A 108 -2.57 -8.02 -13.14
C PHE A 108 -1.58 -6.97 -12.62
N GLY A 109 -1.28 -7.04 -11.33
CA GLY A 109 -0.29 -6.18 -10.69
C GLY A 109 -0.70 -4.71 -10.65
N ILE A 110 -1.99 -4.40 -10.76
CA ILE A 110 -2.48 -3.02 -10.71
C ILE A 110 -2.48 -2.55 -9.26
N GLU A 111 -1.36 -1.97 -8.86
CA GLU A 111 -1.13 -1.39 -7.54
C GLU A 111 -1.17 0.15 -7.60
N SER A 112 -0.43 0.83 -6.73
CA SER A 112 -0.21 2.27 -6.86
C SER A 112 0.73 2.54 -8.07
N PRO A 113 0.36 3.45 -8.97
CA PRO A 113 -0.74 4.42 -8.96
C PRO A 113 -2.00 4.00 -9.76
N GLY A 114 -2.45 2.75 -9.68
CA GLY A 114 -3.54 2.21 -10.49
C GLY A 114 -4.83 3.04 -10.47
N LEU A 115 -5.23 3.54 -9.28
CA LEU A 115 -6.41 4.40 -9.20
C LEU A 115 -6.22 5.73 -9.96
N THR A 116 -5.05 6.33 -9.86
CA THR A 116 -4.74 7.59 -10.58
C THR A 116 -4.68 7.36 -12.08
N SER A 117 -4.21 6.20 -12.54
CA SER A 117 -4.06 5.84 -13.95
C SER A 117 -5.29 5.12 -14.53
N CYS A 118 -6.38 4.95 -13.77
CA CYS A 118 -7.50 4.09 -14.16
C CYS A 118 -8.15 4.47 -15.49
N LEU A 119 -8.23 5.76 -15.84
CA LEU A 119 -8.78 6.20 -17.12
C LEU A 119 -7.88 5.80 -18.29
N ALA A 120 -6.57 5.94 -18.15
CA ALA A 120 -5.61 5.50 -19.16
C ALA A 120 -5.61 3.96 -19.31
N LEU A 121 -5.76 3.23 -18.20
CA LEU A 121 -5.93 1.79 -18.22
C LEU A 121 -7.21 1.37 -18.94
N ALA A 122 -8.32 2.11 -18.74
CA ALA A 122 -9.57 1.87 -19.43
C ALA A 122 -9.43 2.07 -20.96
N ASP A 123 -8.71 3.10 -21.39
CA ASP A 123 -8.41 3.31 -22.81
C ASP A 123 -7.57 2.16 -23.38
N ALA A 124 -6.55 1.72 -22.68
CA ALA A 124 -5.73 0.58 -23.09
C ALA A 124 -6.52 -0.73 -23.17
N VAL A 125 -7.47 -0.97 -22.26
CA VAL A 125 -8.38 -2.12 -22.30
C VAL A 125 -9.28 -2.03 -23.54
N ARG A 126 -9.85 -0.86 -23.83
CA ARG A 126 -10.68 -0.63 -25.02
C ARG A 126 -9.91 -0.90 -26.30
N GLU A 127 -8.67 -0.44 -26.41
CA GLU A 127 -7.80 -0.69 -27.55
C GLU A 127 -7.45 -2.18 -27.71
N ALA A 128 -7.24 -2.90 -26.62
CA ALA A 128 -6.95 -4.33 -26.64
C ALA A 128 -8.16 -5.19 -27.07
N LEU A 129 -9.35 -4.66 -26.94
CA LEU A 129 -10.59 -5.34 -27.37
C LEU A 129 -10.94 -5.08 -28.83
N GLY A 130 -10.44 -4.03 -29.46
CA GLY A 130 -10.70 -3.61 -30.83
C GLY A 130 -11.84 -2.60 -30.88
#